data_96a8cd7021337e34943b500c8af6d7f2
#
_entry.id   96a8cd7021337e34943b500c8af6d7f2
#
_cell.length_a   1.000
_cell.length_b   1.000
_cell.length_c   1.000
_cell.angle_alpha   90.00
_cell.angle_beta   90.00
_cell.angle_gamma   90.00
#
_symmetry.space_group_name_H-M   'P 1'
#
loop_
_entity.id
_entity.type
_entity.pdbx_description
1 polymer ?
#
loop_
_entity_poly.entity_id
_entity_poly.type
_entity_poly.pdbx_seq_one_letter_code
_entity_poly.pdbx_strand_id
1 'polypeptide(L)'
;NIAWAKAAGIRLVLNMHYPQGGYQSQGDGTALWTEPENQKRLCALWTEIARRYADEPVILGYGLVNEPVVAAASGEKSLELWQSVAQTLTDGIRTVDNNHMIFVERMCASQDLAGTQEQWVNFNDENNYVRLDDDNTVYEFHYYDPHAFTHQGFDWAGTLGNDVSYPDESYLVSGGNTQWSTSTFAGDKADTSDTEWQYLKSGKITPKADGTQVISLVFQAENVGSYGYARADELRLDEYDEDGNWVQTIYAEDCDDTTALNFWSSDKSGGLYYTSGEGHLKKGCLMITGTTDDANGGTRYFCPTPGHSYEASGYFQVNTKNAGAIVRPRVDVWDVDSIDVLNRAYLEKTIAQNIAFSDKYNVPVYCGEFGAGIHCFENDRGGDRWLDDVMDIFHQNNISFNYHSFNEYSFGLHNGSG
;
A
#
# COMPACT_ATOMS: atom_id res chain seq x y z
N ASN A 1 -9.70 32.03 -3.91
CA ASN A 1 -9.76 30.92 -4.90
C ASN A 1 -10.88 31.11 -5.91
N ILE A 2 -12.16 31.46 -5.50
CA ILE A 2 -13.31 31.62 -6.40
C ILE A 2 -13.03 32.58 -7.59
N ALA A 3 -12.42 33.75 -7.34
CA ALA A 3 -12.09 34.69 -8.41
C ALA A 3 -11.06 34.11 -9.40
N TRP A 4 -10.10 33.34 -8.93
CA TRP A 4 -9.12 32.67 -9.78
C TRP A 4 -9.74 31.55 -10.61
N ALA A 5 -10.61 30.74 -9.99
CA ALA A 5 -11.32 29.69 -10.68
C ALA A 5 -12.20 30.25 -11.83
N LYS A 6 -12.92 31.37 -11.55
CA LYS A 6 -13.68 32.10 -12.59
C LYS A 6 -12.79 32.57 -13.72
N ALA A 7 -11.64 33.16 -13.40
CA ALA A 7 -10.72 33.65 -14.41
C ALA A 7 -10.09 32.53 -15.24
N ALA A 8 -9.85 31.37 -14.64
CA ALA A 8 -9.32 30.19 -15.28
C ALA A 8 -10.37 29.32 -16.00
N GLY A 9 -11.67 29.61 -15.82
CA GLY A 9 -12.75 28.81 -16.38
C GLY A 9 -12.89 27.40 -15.79
N ILE A 10 -12.41 27.18 -14.56
CA ILE A 10 -12.49 25.89 -13.85
C ILE A 10 -13.61 25.91 -12.82
N ARG A 11 -14.08 24.72 -12.41
CA ARG A 11 -15.05 24.52 -11.35
C ARG A 11 -14.35 24.08 -10.07
N LEU A 12 -15.00 24.32 -8.91
CA LEU A 12 -14.47 23.99 -7.61
C LEU A 12 -15.41 23.01 -6.89
N VAL A 13 -14.87 21.97 -6.29
CA VAL A 13 -15.50 21.24 -5.19
C VAL A 13 -14.86 21.76 -3.90
N LEU A 14 -15.67 22.21 -2.96
CA LEU A 14 -15.21 22.61 -1.63
C LEU A 14 -15.18 21.38 -0.73
N ASN A 15 -14.01 20.95 -0.32
CA ASN A 15 -13.83 19.74 0.49
C ASN A 15 -13.49 20.10 1.94
N MET A 16 -14.09 19.38 2.91
CA MET A 16 -13.78 19.52 4.34
C MET A 16 -12.65 18.54 4.71
N HIS A 17 -11.43 19.02 4.58
CA HIS A 17 -10.25 18.18 4.78
C HIS A 17 -9.91 17.97 6.26
N TYR A 18 -10.10 19.01 7.11
CA TYR A 18 -9.79 18.98 8.55
C TYR A 18 -10.97 19.51 9.38
N PRO A 19 -12.02 18.70 9.63
CA PRO A 19 -13.13 19.11 10.47
C PRO A 19 -12.70 19.25 11.93
N GLN A 20 -13.38 20.13 12.69
CA GLN A 20 -13.14 20.24 14.11
C GLN A 20 -13.46 18.91 14.84
N GLY A 21 -12.57 18.43 15.68
CA GLY A 21 -12.69 17.17 16.41
C GLY A 21 -12.02 15.98 15.72
N GLY A 22 -11.28 16.21 14.61
CA GLY A 22 -10.78 15.14 13.75
C GLY A 22 -12.02 14.50 13.08
N TYR A 23 -11.99 13.55 12.24
CA TYR A 23 -10.91 12.77 11.77
C TYR A 23 -11.08 12.45 10.29
N GLN A 24 -10.04 12.58 9.62
CA GLN A 24 -9.76 12.08 8.29
C GLN A 24 -8.40 11.37 8.35
N SER A 25 -7.93 10.76 7.28
CA SER A 25 -6.76 9.87 7.24
C SER A 25 -5.44 10.46 7.79
N GLN A 26 -5.33 11.78 7.91
CA GLN A 26 -4.11 12.46 8.37
C GLN A 26 -4.30 13.24 9.68
N GLY A 27 -5.44 13.13 10.31
CA GLY A 27 -5.76 13.85 11.55
C GLY A 27 -5.59 13.01 12.80
N ASP A 28 -5.80 13.60 13.97
CA ASP A 28 -5.75 12.93 15.27
C ASP A 28 -7.08 13.08 16.04
N GLY A 29 -7.50 11.99 16.67
CA GLY A 29 -8.62 12.00 17.60
C GLY A 29 -9.94 11.54 17.03
N THR A 30 -10.87 11.21 17.92
CA THR A 30 -12.18 10.62 17.61
C THR A 30 -13.34 11.56 17.87
N ALA A 31 -13.05 12.81 18.28
CA ALA A 31 -14.06 13.70 18.84
C ALA A 31 -15.14 14.15 17.84
N LEU A 32 -14.87 14.12 16.53
CA LEU A 32 -15.92 14.33 15.53
C LEU A 32 -17.02 13.27 15.65
N TRP A 33 -16.63 12.03 15.92
CA TRP A 33 -17.53 10.88 15.95
C TRP A 33 -18.15 10.64 17.31
N THR A 34 -17.38 10.91 18.39
CA THR A 34 -17.80 10.63 19.78
C THR A 34 -18.47 11.80 20.48
N GLU A 35 -18.31 13.02 19.96
CA GLU A 35 -18.81 14.27 20.55
C GLU A 35 -19.90 14.91 19.66
N PRO A 36 -21.19 14.76 19.93
CA PRO A 36 -22.27 15.29 19.10
C PRO A 36 -22.19 16.80 18.83
N GLU A 37 -21.56 17.56 19.72
CA GLU A 37 -21.37 18.99 19.54
C GLU A 37 -20.47 19.31 18.33
N ASN A 38 -19.44 18.49 18.06
CA ASN A 38 -18.57 18.69 16.88
C ASN A 38 -19.35 18.43 15.58
N GLN A 39 -20.22 17.43 15.55
CA GLN A 39 -21.11 17.15 14.41
C GLN A 39 -22.08 18.32 14.16
N LYS A 40 -22.65 18.91 15.22
CA LYS A 40 -23.51 20.10 15.11
C LYS A 40 -22.74 21.31 14.57
N ARG A 41 -21.52 21.53 15.03
CA ARG A 41 -20.67 22.62 14.54
C ARG A 41 -20.28 22.41 13.07
N LEU A 42 -19.96 21.20 12.66
CA LEU A 42 -19.67 20.89 11.28
C LEU A 42 -20.91 21.11 10.39
N CYS A 43 -22.09 20.68 10.83
CA CYS A 43 -23.34 20.94 10.14
C CYS A 43 -23.64 22.46 10.02
N ALA A 44 -23.48 23.22 11.10
CA ALA A 44 -23.64 24.65 11.07
C ALA A 44 -22.65 25.38 10.15
N LEU A 45 -21.38 24.90 10.12
CA LEU A 45 -20.35 25.43 9.24
C LEU A 45 -20.70 25.17 7.76
N TRP A 46 -21.08 23.95 7.39
CA TRP A 46 -21.51 23.63 6.04
C TRP A 46 -22.77 24.41 5.63
N THR A 47 -23.75 24.52 6.51
CA THR A 47 -24.97 25.34 6.27
C THR A 47 -24.61 26.80 5.98
N GLU A 48 -23.67 27.37 6.74
CA GLU A 48 -23.23 28.76 6.51
C GLU A 48 -22.41 28.92 5.22
N ILE A 49 -21.56 27.96 4.89
CA ILE A 49 -20.82 27.95 3.61
C ILE A 49 -21.80 27.87 2.44
N ALA A 50 -22.73 26.92 2.49
CA ALA A 50 -23.77 26.75 1.46
C ALA A 50 -24.63 27.99 1.31
N ARG A 51 -25.09 28.60 2.42
CA ARG A 51 -25.85 29.83 2.38
C ARG A 51 -25.11 31.00 1.70
N ARG A 52 -23.79 31.10 1.89
CA ARG A 52 -22.97 32.15 1.26
C ARG A 52 -22.79 31.97 -0.22
N TYR A 53 -22.78 30.74 -0.67
CA TYR A 53 -22.37 30.39 -2.03
C TYR A 53 -23.49 29.73 -2.86
N ALA A 54 -24.74 29.68 -2.36
CA ALA A 54 -25.88 29.09 -3.03
C ALA A 54 -26.08 29.55 -4.49
N ASP A 55 -25.70 30.79 -4.80
CA ASP A 55 -25.80 31.39 -6.13
C ASP A 55 -24.44 31.46 -6.88
N GLU A 56 -23.37 30.77 -6.40
CA GLU A 56 -22.03 30.85 -6.96
C GLU A 56 -21.77 29.71 -7.95
N PRO A 57 -21.94 29.92 -9.25
CA PRO A 57 -21.91 28.83 -10.24
C PRO A 57 -20.50 28.23 -10.49
N VAL A 58 -19.43 28.84 -9.98
CA VAL A 58 -18.09 28.30 -10.10
C VAL A 58 -17.87 27.14 -9.12
N ILE A 59 -18.63 27.11 -8.02
CA ILE A 59 -18.65 25.97 -7.11
C ILE A 59 -19.54 24.90 -7.74
N LEU A 60 -19.02 23.69 -7.87
CA LEU A 60 -19.72 22.53 -8.36
C LEU A 60 -20.52 21.86 -7.23
N GLY A 61 -19.91 21.78 -6.06
CA GLY A 61 -20.53 21.17 -4.89
C GLY A 61 -19.65 21.18 -3.65
N TYR A 62 -20.13 20.46 -2.64
CA TYR A 62 -19.58 20.39 -1.28
C TYR A 62 -19.17 18.96 -0.93
N GLY A 63 -17.88 18.72 -0.71
CA GLY A 63 -17.30 17.46 -0.22
C GLY A 63 -17.39 17.41 1.30
N LEU A 64 -18.24 16.56 1.85
CA LEU A 64 -18.69 16.64 3.24
C LEU A 64 -17.56 16.43 4.25
N VAL A 65 -16.77 15.37 4.10
CA VAL A 65 -15.60 15.05 4.92
C VAL A 65 -14.64 14.23 4.04
N ASN A 66 -13.38 14.65 4.00
CA ASN A 66 -12.31 13.92 3.31
C ASN A 66 -11.94 12.66 4.09
N GLU A 67 -11.78 11.54 3.38
CA GLU A 67 -11.28 10.25 3.89
C GLU A 67 -11.78 9.91 5.32
N PRO A 68 -13.08 9.65 5.50
CA PRO A 68 -13.63 9.49 6.84
C PRO A 68 -13.06 8.26 7.56
N VAL A 69 -12.40 8.49 8.70
CA VAL A 69 -11.92 7.46 9.64
C VAL A 69 -12.85 7.47 10.84
N VAL A 70 -13.81 6.57 10.88
CA VAL A 70 -14.99 6.69 11.74
C VAL A 70 -14.86 5.87 13.02
N ALA A 71 -14.90 6.53 14.18
CA ALA A 71 -14.81 5.87 15.48
C ALA A 71 -16.17 5.42 16.02
N ALA A 72 -16.33 4.13 16.22
CA ALA A 72 -17.52 3.52 16.81
C ALA A 72 -17.19 2.17 17.51
N ALA A 73 -18.22 1.55 18.10
CA ALA A 73 -18.05 0.28 18.83
C ALA A 73 -17.70 -0.93 17.92
N SER A 74 -17.92 -0.83 16.61
CA SER A 74 -17.56 -1.82 15.59
C SER A 74 -17.54 -1.18 14.21
N GLY A 75 -16.94 -1.84 13.21
CA GLY A 75 -16.92 -1.36 11.83
C GLY A 75 -18.30 -1.16 11.21
N GLU A 76 -19.27 -2.05 11.52
CA GLU A 76 -20.66 -1.88 11.10
C GLU A 76 -21.27 -0.61 11.72
N LYS A 77 -21.01 -0.34 12.99
CA LYS A 77 -21.47 0.88 13.68
C LYS A 77 -20.77 2.13 13.16
N SER A 78 -19.53 2.02 12.69
CA SER A 78 -18.84 3.12 12.03
C SER A 78 -19.55 3.51 10.73
N LEU A 79 -19.95 2.55 9.90
CA LEU A 79 -20.66 2.83 8.66
C LEU A 79 -22.06 3.44 8.94
N GLU A 80 -22.82 2.90 9.92
CA GLU A 80 -24.10 3.48 10.35
C GLU A 80 -23.95 4.93 10.84
N LEU A 81 -22.87 5.20 11.61
CA LEU A 81 -22.60 6.55 12.11
C LEU A 81 -22.25 7.51 10.97
N TRP A 82 -21.38 7.08 10.03
CA TRP A 82 -21.06 7.90 8.85
C TRP A 82 -22.31 8.21 8.03
N GLN A 83 -23.15 7.22 7.78
CA GLN A 83 -24.43 7.39 7.10
C GLN A 83 -25.29 8.49 7.79
N SER A 84 -25.41 8.43 9.10
CA SER A 84 -26.19 9.39 9.89
C SER A 84 -25.61 10.81 9.87
N VAL A 85 -24.29 10.94 10.02
CA VAL A 85 -23.60 12.24 9.99
C VAL A 85 -23.69 12.85 8.60
N ALA A 86 -23.37 12.10 7.55
CA ALA A 86 -23.43 12.59 6.18
C ALA A 86 -24.83 13.07 5.79
N GLN A 87 -25.88 12.33 6.18
CA GLN A 87 -27.27 12.77 5.97
C GLN A 87 -27.58 14.06 6.74
N THR A 88 -27.17 14.16 8.00
CA THR A 88 -27.38 15.38 8.81
C THR A 88 -26.70 16.60 8.19
N LEU A 89 -25.48 16.44 7.67
CA LEU A 89 -24.77 17.53 6.98
C LEU A 89 -25.51 17.94 5.70
N THR A 90 -25.96 16.98 4.92
CA THR A 90 -26.73 17.18 3.69
C THR A 90 -28.05 17.93 3.98
N ASP A 91 -28.81 17.47 4.95
CA ASP A 91 -30.08 18.10 5.35
C ASP A 91 -29.86 19.57 5.77
N GLY A 92 -28.77 19.82 6.52
CA GLY A 92 -28.38 21.18 6.90
C GLY A 92 -28.10 22.09 5.69
N ILE A 93 -27.33 21.59 4.73
CA ILE A 93 -27.01 22.28 3.46
C ILE A 93 -28.31 22.56 2.69
N ARG A 94 -29.20 21.58 2.57
CA ARG A 94 -30.47 21.69 1.81
C ARG A 94 -31.45 22.66 2.37
N THR A 95 -31.28 23.08 3.62
CA THR A 95 -32.09 24.18 4.16
C THR A 95 -31.84 25.53 3.47
N VAL A 96 -30.69 25.67 2.78
CA VAL A 96 -30.25 26.96 2.19
C VAL A 96 -29.78 26.85 0.74
N ASP A 97 -29.48 25.66 0.26
CA ASP A 97 -28.94 25.43 -1.07
C ASP A 97 -29.45 24.10 -1.66
N ASN A 98 -30.23 24.19 -2.74
CA ASN A 98 -30.76 23.04 -3.47
C ASN A 98 -30.10 22.86 -4.86
N ASN A 99 -29.07 23.66 -5.19
CA ASN A 99 -28.49 23.71 -6.51
C ASN A 99 -27.17 22.95 -6.60
N HIS A 100 -26.28 23.12 -5.61
CA HIS A 100 -24.96 22.51 -5.63
C HIS A 100 -25.03 21.02 -5.30
N MET A 101 -24.13 20.24 -5.91
CA MET A 101 -24.00 18.80 -5.63
C MET A 101 -23.42 18.56 -4.24
N ILE A 102 -23.82 17.46 -3.63
CA ILE A 102 -23.17 16.92 -2.44
C ILE A 102 -22.18 15.85 -2.90
N PHE A 103 -20.93 15.95 -2.50
CA PHE A 103 -19.93 14.90 -2.67
C PHE A 103 -19.78 14.18 -1.33
N VAL A 104 -20.04 12.88 -1.33
CA VAL A 104 -19.94 12.06 -0.12
C VAL A 104 -18.95 10.93 -0.37
N GLU A 105 -17.86 10.96 0.36
CA GLU A 105 -16.84 9.95 0.24
C GLU A 105 -17.22 8.71 1.04
N ARG A 106 -16.88 7.54 0.48
CA ARG A 106 -16.99 6.25 1.20
C ARG A 106 -16.11 6.25 2.44
N MET A 107 -16.47 5.44 3.43
CA MET A 107 -15.66 5.27 4.63
C MET A 107 -14.28 4.67 4.28
N CYS A 108 -13.21 5.27 4.78
CA CYS A 108 -11.83 4.82 4.55
C CYS A 108 -11.31 3.89 5.64
N ALA A 109 -11.67 4.15 6.90
CA ALA A 109 -11.33 3.28 8.00
C ALA A 109 -12.38 3.33 9.11
N SER A 110 -12.43 2.27 9.91
CA SER A 110 -13.09 2.26 11.21
C SER A 110 -12.05 2.35 12.31
N GLN A 111 -12.43 2.95 13.44
CA GLN A 111 -11.57 3.15 14.57
C GLN A 111 -12.33 2.80 15.86
N ASP A 112 -11.64 2.30 16.89
CA ASP A 112 -12.26 2.15 18.20
C ASP A 112 -12.55 3.52 18.85
N LEU A 113 -13.47 3.55 19.82
CA LEU A 113 -13.90 4.79 20.47
C LEU A 113 -12.79 5.56 21.20
N ALA A 114 -11.70 4.87 21.56
CA ALA A 114 -10.53 5.45 22.20
C ALA A 114 -9.49 5.99 21.20
N GLY A 115 -9.63 5.67 19.92
CA GLY A 115 -8.66 6.04 18.89
C GLY A 115 -7.34 5.28 18.97
N THR A 116 -7.35 4.08 19.57
CA THR A 116 -6.14 3.26 19.78
C THR A 116 -5.97 2.17 18.75
N GLN A 117 -7.03 1.80 18.03
CA GLN A 117 -7.03 0.77 17.00
C GLN A 117 -7.76 1.27 15.76
N GLU A 118 -7.01 1.51 14.72
CA GLU A 118 -7.51 1.87 13.40
C GLU A 118 -7.52 0.63 12.51
N GLN A 119 -8.63 0.42 11.81
CA GLN A 119 -8.79 -0.65 10.84
C GLN A 119 -9.19 -0.07 9.50
N TRP A 120 -8.25 0.02 8.59
CA TRP A 120 -8.49 0.41 7.22
C TRP A 120 -9.42 -0.59 6.53
N VAL A 121 -10.41 -0.07 5.85
CA VAL A 121 -11.33 -0.91 5.07
C VAL A 121 -10.75 -1.13 3.68
N ASN A 122 -11.25 -2.13 2.98
CA ASN A 122 -10.91 -2.29 1.57
C ASN A 122 -11.44 -1.08 0.78
N PHE A 123 -10.53 -0.28 0.25
CA PHE A 123 -10.85 0.93 -0.51
C PHE A 123 -11.66 0.67 -1.78
N ASN A 124 -11.68 -0.56 -2.25
CA ASN A 124 -12.38 -0.96 -3.45
C ASN A 124 -13.66 -1.76 -3.15
N ASP A 125 -14.11 -1.82 -1.90
CA ASP A 125 -15.34 -2.52 -1.52
C ASP A 125 -16.57 -1.61 -1.67
N GLU A 126 -17.51 -2.01 -2.51
CA GLU A 126 -18.79 -1.31 -2.73
C GLU A 126 -19.61 -1.11 -1.45
N ASN A 127 -19.39 -1.94 -0.42
CA ASN A 127 -20.13 -1.88 0.84
C ASN A 127 -19.64 -0.79 1.81
N ASN A 128 -18.55 -0.09 1.49
CA ASN A 128 -18.05 1.02 2.29
C ASN A 128 -18.69 2.37 1.96
N TYR A 129 -19.52 2.42 0.92
CA TYR A 129 -20.31 3.60 0.60
C TYR A 129 -21.51 3.75 1.52
N VAL A 130 -21.81 5.00 1.88
CA VAL A 130 -23.10 5.39 2.48
C VAL A 130 -24.05 5.87 1.40
N ARG A 131 -25.35 5.86 1.64
CA ARG A 131 -26.34 6.37 0.67
C ARG A 131 -27.17 7.49 1.31
N LEU A 132 -27.21 8.63 0.62
CA LEU A 132 -27.97 9.79 1.05
C LEU A 132 -29.38 9.78 0.43
N ASP A 133 -30.34 10.29 1.18
CA ASP A 133 -31.68 10.64 0.67
C ASP A 133 -31.63 12.04 0.05
N ASP A 134 -30.91 12.13 -1.09
CA ASP A 134 -30.71 13.38 -1.84
C ASP A 134 -30.40 13.03 -3.31
N ASP A 135 -31.21 13.59 -4.23
CA ASP A 135 -31.12 13.29 -5.67
C ASP A 135 -29.97 14.01 -6.37
N ASN A 136 -29.28 14.95 -5.71
CA ASN A 136 -28.17 15.72 -6.27
C ASN A 136 -26.83 15.39 -5.56
N THR A 137 -26.59 14.10 -5.38
CA THR A 137 -25.42 13.54 -4.71
C THR A 137 -24.49 12.82 -5.69
N VAL A 138 -23.20 13.05 -5.54
CA VAL A 138 -22.10 12.34 -6.19
C VAL A 138 -21.34 11.53 -5.13
N TYR A 139 -21.08 10.27 -5.40
CA TYR A 139 -20.40 9.38 -4.48
C TYR A 139 -18.92 9.35 -4.81
N GLU A 140 -18.09 9.64 -3.82
CA GLU A 140 -16.66 9.87 -3.99
C GLU A 140 -15.82 8.70 -3.50
N PHE A 141 -14.72 8.44 -4.19
CA PHE A 141 -13.66 7.53 -3.76
C PHE A 141 -12.29 8.10 -4.10
N HIS A 142 -11.25 7.66 -3.38
CA HIS A 142 -9.86 7.91 -3.71
C HIS A 142 -9.21 6.64 -4.26
N TYR A 143 -8.18 6.79 -5.11
CA TYR A 143 -7.55 5.66 -5.76
C TYR A 143 -6.03 5.81 -5.81
N TYR A 144 -5.35 5.01 -4.99
CA TYR A 144 -3.89 4.98 -4.88
C TYR A 144 -3.35 3.54 -4.91
N ASP A 145 -4.11 2.59 -5.51
CA ASP A 145 -3.71 1.19 -5.55
C ASP A 145 -2.69 0.87 -6.65
N PRO A 146 -1.75 -0.02 -6.31
CA PRO A 146 -1.47 -0.51 -4.96
C PRO A 146 -0.58 0.48 -4.19
N HIS A 147 -0.85 0.66 -2.91
CA HIS A 147 -0.10 1.56 -2.02
C HIS A 147 1.41 1.32 -2.06
N ALA A 148 1.83 0.05 -2.15
CA ALA A 148 3.24 -0.32 -2.24
C ALA A 148 3.97 0.30 -3.45
N PHE A 149 3.26 0.57 -4.55
CA PHE A 149 3.78 1.25 -5.73
C PHE A 149 3.60 2.77 -5.61
N THR A 150 2.36 3.25 -5.44
CA THR A 150 2.04 4.67 -5.50
C THR A 150 2.69 5.51 -4.42
N HIS A 151 2.95 4.91 -3.25
CA HIS A 151 3.58 5.57 -2.10
C HIS A 151 5.03 5.16 -1.87
N GLN A 152 5.66 4.44 -2.81
CA GLN A 152 7.03 3.96 -2.62
C GLN A 152 8.03 5.09 -2.37
N GLY A 153 9.06 4.79 -1.56
CA GLY A 153 10.14 5.70 -1.24
C GLY A 153 9.83 6.74 -0.16
N PHE A 154 8.65 6.70 0.47
CA PHE A 154 8.28 7.65 1.53
C PHE A 154 8.31 7.01 2.91
N ASP A 155 9.06 7.63 3.84
CA ASP A 155 9.15 7.20 5.25
C ASP A 155 7.79 7.30 5.96
N TRP A 156 7.06 8.40 5.72
CA TRP A 156 5.74 8.62 6.32
C TRP A 156 4.68 7.59 5.87
N ALA A 157 4.89 6.95 4.73
CA ALA A 157 4.01 5.90 4.22
C ALA A 157 4.46 4.49 4.63
N GLY A 158 5.60 4.35 5.34
CA GLY A 158 6.18 3.06 5.69
C GLY A 158 6.75 2.27 4.50
N THR A 159 7.05 2.95 3.39
CA THR A 159 7.43 2.34 2.11
C THR A 159 8.81 2.79 1.61
N LEU A 160 9.64 3.31 2.53
CA LEU A 160 10.93 3.92 2.20
C LEU A 160 11.84 3.01 1.35
N GLY A 161 11.84 1.72 1.63
CA GLY A 161 12.67 0.75 0.92
C GLY A 161 11.98 0.06 -0.26
N ASN A 162 10.74 0.45 -0.62
CA ASN A 162 10.07 -0.18 -1.76
C ASN A 162 10.75 0.23 -3.07
N ASP A 163 10.96 -0.76 -3.94
CA ASP A 163 11.44 -0.60 -5.32
C ASP A 163 10.53 -1.43 -6.23
N VAL A 164 9.43 -0.85 -6.63
CA VAL A 164 8.35 -1.51 -7.37
C VAL A 164 8.19 -0.82 -8.72
N SER A 165 8.11 -1.60 -9.79
CA SER A 165 7.85 -1.09 -11.15
C SER A 165 6.43 -1.39 -11.59
N TYR A 166 5.89 -0.59 -12.52
CA TYR A 166 4.62 -0.82 -13.17
C TYR A 166 4.78 -0.85 -14.70
N PRO A 167 4.20 -1.85 -15.40
CA PRO A 167 3.68 -3.10 -14.84
C PRO A 167 4.78 -4.02 -14.35
N ASP A 168 4.47 -4.92 -13.39
CA ASP A 168 5.37 -5.97 -12.92
C ASP A 168 4.59 -7.28 -12.73
N GLU A 169 4.66 -8.15 -13.72
CA GLU A 169 3.99 -9.47 -13.71
C GLU A 169 4.60 -10.43 -12.66
N SER A 170 5.75 -10.11 -12.10
CA SER A 170 6.37 -10.87 -11.02
C SER A 170 5.94 -10.41 -9.63
N TYR A 171 5.29 -9.22 -9.52
CA TYR A 171 4.91 -8.64 -8.23
C TYR A 171 3.52 -9.10 -7.80
N LEU A 172 3.44 -9.93 -6.77
CA LEU A 172 2.19 -10.30 -6.14
C LEU A 172 1.63 -9.10 -5.35
N VAL A 173 0.53 -8.53 -5.82
CA VAL A 173 -0.21 -7.48 -5.08
C VAL A 173 -1.12 -8.11 -4.04
N SER A 174 -1.82 -9.18 -4.40
CA SER A 174 -2.69 -9.93 -3.50
C SER A 174 -2.68 -11.42 -3.83
N GLY A 175 -2.55 -12.25 -2.79
CA GLY A 175 -2.59 -13.71 -2.86
C GLY A 175 -3.76 -14.33 -2.11
N GLY A 176 -4.61 -13.53 -1.48
CA GLY A 176 -5.58 -14.03 -0.50
C GLY A 176 -4.85 -14.57 0.74
N ASN A 177 -5.27 -15.75 1.24
CA ASN A 177 -4.50 -16.42 2.30
C ASN A 177 -3.21 -16.99 1.73
N THR A 178 -2.10 -16.79 2.45
CA THR A 178 -0.80 -17.34 2.11
C THR A 178 -0.42 -18.39 3.14
N GLN A 179 0.00 -19.56 2.67
CA GLN A 179 0.45 -20.64 3.54
C GLN A 179 1.79 -21.18 3.05
N TRP A 180 2.77 -21.26 3.96
CA TRP A 180 4.04 -21.87 3.65
C TRP A 180 3.84 -23.34 3.19
N SER A 181 4.46 -23.70 2.08
CA SER A 181 4.36 -25.02 1.45
C SER A 181 5.65 -25.82 1.60
N THR A 182 6.76 -25.29 1.12
CA THR A 182 8.06 -25.98 1.14
C THR A 182 9.21 -24.99 0.95
N SER A 183 10.45 -25.49 1.01
CA SER A 183 11.68 -24.70 0.85
C SER A 183 12.82 -25.51 0.27
N THR A 184 13.87 -24.83 -0.19
CA THR A 184 15.14 -25.43 -0.59
C THR A 184 16.00 -25.82 0.63
N PHE A 185 15.72 -26.97 1.25
CA PHE A 185 16.48 -27.40 2.43
C PHE A 185 17.80 -28.16 2.11
N ALA A 186 18.02 -28.52 0.87
CA ALA A 186 19.19 -29.33 0.44
C ALA A 186 20.38 -28.49 -0.04
N GLY A 187 20.27 -27.15 -0.04
CA GLY A 187 21.32 -26.24 -0.48
C GLY A 187 22.52 -26.12 0.48
N ASP A 188 23.40 -25.21 0.15
CA ASP A 188 24.59 -24.91 0.95
C ASP A 188 24.21 -24.36 2.33
N LYS A 189 25.11 -24.53 3.29
CA LYS A 189 25.06 -23.93 4.62
C LYS A 189 26.43 -23.37 4.97
N ALA A 190 26.49 -22.30 5.72
CA ALA A 190 27.73 -21.75 6.21
C ALA A 190 28.43 -22.75 7.13
N ASP A 191 29.76 -22.89 6.92
CA ASP A 191 30.61 -23.57 7.87
C ASP A 191 30.74 -22.72 9.14
N THR A 192 30.21 -23.20 10.24
CA THR A 192 30.22 -22.50 11.55
C THR A 192 31.63 -22.44 12.18
N SER A 193 32.59 -23.15 11.67
CA SER A 193 33.99 -23.08 12.09
C SER A 193 34.80 -22.00 11.35
N ASP A 194 34.26 -21.49 10.23
CA ASP A 194 34.82 -20.42 9.42
C ASP A 194 34.06 -19.11 9.66
N THR A 195 34.76 -18.07 10.07
CA THR A 195 34.17 -16.72 10.35
C THR A 195 34.30 -15.76 9.16
N GLU A 196 34.90 -16.20 8.06
CA GLU A 196 34.98 -15.41 6.82
C GLU A 196 33.69 -15.47 6.03
N TRP A 197 33.55 -14.57 5.06
CA TRP A 197 32.41 -14.57 4.15
C TRP A 197 32.42 -15.74 3.20
N GLN A 198 31.32 -16.47 3.10
CA GLN A 198 31.14 -17.69 2.31
C GLN A 198 30.04 -17.43 1.27
N TYR A 199 30.34 -17.71 -0.02
CA TYR A 199 29.30 -17.66 -1.05
C TYR A 199 28.49 -18.95 -1.03
N LEU A 200 27.19 -18.83 -0.85
CA LEU A 200 26.27 -19.97 -0.68
C LEU A 200 25.13 -19.91 -1.69
N LYS A 201 24.60 -21.09 -2.05
CA LYS A 201 23.46 -21.29 -2.93
C LYS A 201 22.42 -22.18 -2.27
N SER A 202 21.15 -21.85 -2.48
CA SER A 202 20.03 -22.60 -1.90
C SER A 202 19.77 -23.95 -2.58
N GLY A 203 20.36 -24.18 -3.77
CA GLY A 203 19.85 -25.16 -4.71
C GLY A 203 18.56 -24.70 -5.40
N LYS A 204 18.18 -25.41 -6.45
CA LYS A 204 17.01 -25.04 -7.28
C LYS A 204 15.73 -25.66 -6.76
N ILE A 205 14.62 -24.94 -6.90
CA ILE A 205 13.26 -25.42 -6.65
C ILE A 205 12.36 -25.01 -7.80
N THR A 206 11.43 -25.91 -8.21
CA THR A 206 10.43 -25.63 -9.23
C THR A 206 9.06 -25.58 -8.54
N PRO A 207 8.43 -24.41 -8.43
CA PRO A 207 7.04 -24.28 -7.91
C PRO A 207 6.06 -25.00 -8.83
N LYS A 208 4.82 -25.25 -8.36
CA LYS A 208 3.76 -25.79 -9.18
C LYS A 208 3.44 -24.83 -10.34
N ALA A 209 3.18 -25.40 -11.50
CA ALA A 209 2.87 -24.64 -12.72
C ALA A 209 1.40 -24.21 -12.83
N ASP A 210 0.58 -24.41 -11.80
CA ASP A 210 -0.87 -24.19 -11.79
C ASP A 210 -1.30 -22.77 -11.34
N GLY A 211 -0.33 -21.90 -11.06
CA GLY A 211 -0.61 -20.53 -10.62
C GLY A 211 -1.12 -20.41 -9.19
N THR A 212 -0.91 -21.44 -8.35
CA THR A 212 -1.34 -21.45 -6.95
C THR A 212 -0.19 -21.26 -5.95
N GLN A 213 1.02 -20.99 -6.46
CA GLN A 213 2.21 -20.81 -5.64
C GLN A 213 2.97 -19.54 -5.98
N VAL A 214 3.57 -18.96 -4.96
CA VAL A 214 4.52 -17.84 -5.05
C VAL A 214 5.81 -18.22 -4.31
N ILE A 215 6.88 -17.45 -4.55
CA ILE A 215 8.19 -17.71 -3.96
C ILE A 215 8.72 -16.46 -3.24
N SER A 216 9.61 -16.67 -2.28
CA SER A 216 10.41 -15.61 -1.65
C SER A 216 11.86 -16.07 -1.44
N LEU A 217 12.82 -15.15 -1.56
CA LEU A 217 14.18 -15.36 -1.09
C LEU A 217 14.19 -15.17 0.42
N VAL A 218 14.83 -16.09 1.13
CA VAL A 218 14.91 -16.07 2.60
C VAL A 218 16.38 -16.22 3.06
N PHE A 219 16.77 -15.35 3.95
CA PHE A 219 17.96 -15.47 4.79
C PHE A 219 17.58 -16.18 6.08
N GLN A 220 18.00 -17.43 6.25
CA GLN A 220 17.79 -18.24 7.45
C GLN A 220 18.99 -18.15 8.39
N ALA A 221 18.71 -17.89 9.68
CA ALA A 221 19.69 -18.00 10.76
C ALA A 221 19.06 -18.73 11.95
N GLU A 222 19.43 -20.02 12.14
CA GLU A 222 18.89 -20.88 13.18
C GLU A 222 19.97 -21.18 14.22
N ASN A 223 19.63 -21.07 15.50
CA ASN A 223 20.46 -21.47 16.64
C ASN A 223 21.87 -20.83 16.68
N VAL A 224 22.04 -19.58 16.21
CA VAL A 224 23.34 -18.90 16.31
C VAL A 224 23.74 -18.59 17.76
N GLY A 225 22.81 -18.71 18.71
CA GLY A 225 23.03 -18.56 20.15
C GLY A 225 22.99 -17.10 20.61
N SER A 226 22.79 -16.88 21.92
CA SER A 226 22.51 -15.57 22.53
C SER A 226 23.57 -14.49 22.26
N TYR A 227 24.79 -14.87 21.92
CA TYR A 227 25.90 -13.96 21.60
C TYR A 227 26.43 -14.12 20.17
N GLY A 228 25.73 -14.96 19.37
CA GLY A 228 26.10 -15.20 17.99
C GLY A 228 25.37 -14.23 17.04
N TYR A 229 25.87 -14.15 15.82
CA TYR A 229 25.21 -13.46 14.71
C TYR A 229 25.41 -14.20 13.40
N ALA A 230 24.50 -13.97 12.48
CA ALA A 230 24.64 -14.31 11.07
C ALA A 230 24.46 -13.05 10.24
N ARG A 231 25.20 -12.91 9.14
CA ARG A 231 25.12 -11.80 8.18
C ARG A 231 24.88 -12.33 6.79
N ALA A 232 24.20 -11.52 5.98
CA ALA A 232 23.96 -11.78 4.57
C ALA A 232 24.19 -10.52 3.74
N ASP A 233 24.74 -10.70 2.53
CA ASP A 233 25.13 -9.64 1.63
C ASP A 233 25.08 -10.11 0.17
N GLU A 234 24.94 -9.18 -0.78
CA GLU A 234 24.86 -9.45 -2.23
C GLU A 234 23.86 -10.57 -2.57
N LEU A 235 22.65 -10.47 -2.02
CA LEU A 235 21.61 -11.48 -2.16
C LEU A 235 21.02 -11.46 -3.56
N ARG A 236 20.76 -12.64 -4.15
CA ARG A 236 20.17 -12.81 -5.48
C ARG A 236 19.15 -13.93 -5.49
N LEU A 237 18.11 -13.74 -6.32
CA LEU A 237 17.14 -14.77 -6.68
C LEU A 237 17.14 -14.90 -8.20
N ASP A 238 17.71 -16.00 -8.69
CA ASP A 238 17.88 -16.28 -10.10
C ASP A 238 16.81 -17.24 -10.62
N GLU A 239 16.33 -16.99 -11.84
CA GLU A 239 15.37 -17.81 -12.58
C GLU A 239 16.07 -18.62 -13.66
N TYR A 240 15.64 -19.86 -13.82
CA TYR A 240 16.15 -20.81 -14.82
C TYR A 240 14.98 -21.46 -15.57
N ASP A 241 15.12 -21.64 -16.89
CA ASP A 241 14.13 -22.31 -17.73
C ASP A 241 14.00 -23.82 -17.44
N GLU A 242 13.08 -24.50 -18.14
CA GLU A 242 12.83 -25.92 -18.00
C GLU A 242 14.07 -26.80 -18.35
N ASP A 243 14.96 -26.28 -19.19
CA ASP A 243 16.24 -26.95 -19.57
C ASP A 243 17.37 -26.67 -18.56
N GLY A 244 17.12 -25.81 -17.56
CA GLY A 244 18.05 -25.42 -16.52
C GLY A 244 19.01 -24.30 -16.90
N ASN A 245 18.79 -23.60 -18.02
CA ASN A 245 19.55 -22.42 -18.40
C ASN A 245 19.12 -21.21 -17.60
N TRP A 246 20.07 -20.35 -17.23
CA TRP A 246 19.78 -19.08 -16.57
C TRP A 246 18.97 -18.16 -17.52
N VAL A 247 17.89 -17.59 -17.00
CA VAL A 247 17.03 -16.65 -17.71
C VAL A 247 17.32 -15.22 -17.26
N GLN A 248 17.19 -14.97 -15.97
CA GLN A 248 17.36 -13.63 -15.38
C GLN A 248 17.56 -13.71 -13.86
N THR A 249 18.00 -12.61 -13.28
CA THR A 249 17.92 -12.36 -11.84
C THR A 249 16.63 -11.56 -11.58
N ILE A 250 15.67 -12.18 -10.90
CA ILE A 250 14.38 -11.52 -10.62
C ILE A 250 14.42 -10.61 -9.38
N TYR A 251 15.43 -10.80 -8.54
CA TYR A 251 15.67 -9.94 -7.38
C TYR A 251 17.16 -9.93 -7.05
N ALA A 252 17.69 -8.73 -6.79
CA ALA A 252 19.05 -8.54 -6.28
C ALA A 252 19.04 -7.46 -5.20
N GLU A 253 19.80 -7.67 -4.11
CA GLU A 253 19.96 -6.72 -3.02
C GLU A 253 21.43 -6.72 -2.59
N ASP A 254 22.10 -5.61 -2.86
CA ASP A 254 23.53 -5.46 -2.53
C ASP A 254 23.75 -5.06 -1.07
N CYS A 255 22.68 -4.87 -0.29
CA CYS A 255 22.71 -4.55 1.15
C CYS A 255 23.60 -3.36 1.53
N ASP A 256 23.86 -2.45 0.60
CA ASP A 256 24.78 -1.33 0.80
C ASP A 256 24.23 -0.22 1.69
N ASP A 257 22.92 -0.12 1.80
CA ASP A 257 22.21 0.88 2.58
C ASP A 257 20.97 0.31 3.30
N THR A 258 20.17 1.18 3.90
CA THR A 258 18.99 0.79 4.68
C THR A 258 17.81 0.29 3.83
N THR A 259 17.87 0.36 2.50
CA THR A 259 16.84 -0.21 1.61
C THR A 259 16.78 -1.73 1.72
N ALA A 260 17.90 -2.38 2.10
CA ALA A 260 17.96 -3.78 2.46
C ALA A 260 16.98 -4.20 3.58
N LEU A 261 16.45 -3.26 4.36
CA LEU A 261 15.45 -3.53 5.40
C LEU A 261 14.03 -3.81 4.87
N ASN A 262 13.84 -3.85 3.57
CA ASN A 262 12.60 -4.34 2.93
C ASN A 262 12.31 -5.83 3.14
N PHE A 263 13.18 -6.51 3.84
CA PHE A 263 12.95 -7.88 4.24
C PHE A 263 11.99 -7.95 5.43
N TRP A 264 10.94 -8.78 5.33
CA TRP A 264 10.19 -9.14 6.52
C TRP A 264 11.09 -9.91 7.51
N SER A 265 10.80 -9.79 8.78
CA SER A 265 11.54 -10.48 9.84
C SER A 265 10.61 -11.38 10.65
N SER A 266 11.04 -12.60 10.93
CA SER A 266 10.34 -13.44 11.90
C SER A 266 10.66 -13.00 13.34
N ASP A 267 9.65 -12.97 14.22
CA ASP A 267 9.77 -12.51 15.62
C ASP A 267 10.57 -13.46 16.55
N LYS A 268 11.40 -14.34 15.99
CA LYS A 268 12.03 -15.41 16.75
C LYS A 268 13.39 -15.06 17.34
N SER A 269 13.55 -13.88 17.88
CA SER A 269 14.68 -13.34 18.64
C SER A 269 15.65 -12.45 17.85
N GLY A 270 16.05 -11.38 18.48
CA GLY A 270 17.10 -10.46 18.05
C GLY A 270 16.77 -9.57 16.84
N GLY A 271 15.78 -9.93 16.02
CA GLY A 271 15.37 -9.15 14.85
C GLY A 271 16.36 -9.18 13.67
N LEU A 272 15.95 -8.59 12.57
CA LEU A 272 16.76 -8.35 11.38
C LEU A 272 17.24 -6.89 11.42
N TYR A 273 18.53 -6.67 11.24
CA TYR A 273 19.16 -5.35 11.30
C TYR A 273 19.99 -5.09 10.05
N TYR A 274 20.09 -3.81 9.69
CA TYR A 274 21.12 -3.33 8.78
C TYR A 274 22.36 -2.91 9.60
N THR A 275 23.57 -3.28 9.11
CA THR A 275 24.84 -2.83 9.67
C THR A 275 25.71 -2.20 8.61
N SER A 276 26.20 -0.99 8.86
CA SER A 276 27.08 -0.27 7.94
C SER A 276 28.55 -0.66 8.18
N GLY A 277 29.32 -0.80 7.09
CA GLY A 277 30.75 -1.03 7.12
C GLY A 277 31.19 -2.47 7.45
N GLU A 278 30.25 -3.38 7.64
CA GLU A 278 30.49 -4.78 8.05
C GLU A 278 30.12 -5.79 6.97
N GLY A 279 29.74 -5.34 5.77
CA GLY A 279 29.41 -6.18 4.61
C GLY A 279 30.65 -6.86 3.97
N HIS A 280 30.39 -7.78 3.04
CA HIS A 280 31.41 -8.52 2.31
C HIS A 280 32.43 -7.61 1.62
N LEU A 281 31.97 -6.51 1.01
CA LEU A 281 32.84 -5.50 0.40
C LEU A 281 33.09 -4.29 1.33
N LYS A 282 32.89 -4.45 2.64
CA LYS A 282 33.05 -3.41 3.67
C LYS A 282 32.05 -2.26 3.53
N LYS A 283 30.91 -2.49 2.91
CA LYS A 283 29.76 -1.62 2.87
C LYS A 283 28.73 -2.06 3.91
N GLY A 284 27.44 -2.08 3.57
CA GLY A 284 26.41 -2.58 4.46
C GLY A 284 26.21 -4.09 4.40
N CYS A 285 25.42 -4.63 5.31
CA CYS A 285 24.89 -5.99 5.24
C CYS A 285 23.66 -6.15 6.14
N LEU A 286 22.85 -7.16 5.89
CA LEU A 286 21.82 -7.63 6.80
C LEU A 286 22.41 -8.49 7.91
N MET A 287 21.87 -8.38 9.11
CA MET A 287 22.32 -9.15 10.28
C MET A 287 21.14 -9.67 11.11
N ILE A 288 21.22 -10.94 11.50
CA ILE A 288 20.35 -11.57 12.50
C ILE A 288 21.20 -11.97 13.69
N THR A 289 20.74 -11.65 14.91
CA THR A 289 21.49 -11.89 16.14
C THR A 289 20.71 -12.72 17.14
N GLY A 290 21.43 -13.41 18.04
CA GLY A 290 20.90 -13.95 19.28
C GLY A 290 19.83 -15.03 19.14
N THR A 291 19.78 -15.75 18.02
CA THR A 291 18.73 -16.74 17.75
C THR A 291 18.96 -18.03 18.55
N THR A 292 17.91 -18.50 19.21
CA THR A 292 17.86 -19.81 19.87
C THR A 292 16.94 -20.79 19.17
N ASP A 293 16.34 -20.38 18.07
CA ASP A 293 15.40 -21.10 17.22
C ASP A 293 15.58 -20.62 15.77
N ASP A 294 14.71 -21.03 14.86
CA ASP A 294 14.71 -20.61 13.47
C ASP A 294 14.30 -19.12 13.35
N ALA A 295 15.23 -18.29 12.90
CA ALA A 295 14.98 -16.91 12.55
C ALA A 295 15.23 -16.67 11.08
N ASN A 296 14.35 -15.91 10.45
CA ASN A 296 14.36 -15.67 9.03
C ASN A 296 14.15 -14.19 8.73
N GLY A 297 14.81 -13.70 7.69
CA GLY A 297 14.44 -12.48 6.99
C GLY A 297 14.18 -12.83 5.53
N GLY A 298 13.11 -12.32 4.94
CA GLY A 298 12.74 -12.68 3.57
C GLY A 298 12.21 -11.51 2.76
N THR A 299 12.27 -11.66 1.44
CA THR A 299 11.74 -10.70 0.47
C THR A 299 10.21 -10.75 0.40
N ARG A 300 9.64 -9.80 -0.32
CA ARG A 300 8.27 -9.91 -0.86
C ARG A 300 8.09 -11.23 -1.64
N TYR A 301 6.86 -11.53 -1.95
CA TYR A 301 6.54 -12.67 -2.82
C TYR A 301 6.75 -12.32 -4.29
N PHE A 302 7.23 -13.30 -5.06
CA PHE A 302 7.37 -13.25 -6.51
C PHE A 302 6.50 -14.32 -7.15
N CYS A 303 5.83 -13.98 -8.25
CA CYS A 303 5.05 -14.92 -9.04
C CYS A 303 5.97 -15.70 -9.96
N PRO A 304 6.10 -17.04 -9.82
CA PRO A 304 7.00 -17.81 -10.64
C PRO A 304 6.42 -18.03 -12.05
N THR A 305 7.29 -18.06 -13.05
CA THR A 305 6.96 -18.53 -14.38
C THR A 305 6.69 -20.03 -14.34
N PRO A 306 5.56 -20.53 -14.90
CA PRO A 306 5.27 -21.95 -14.91
C PRO A 306 6.39 -22.81 -15.54
N GLY A 307 6.81 -23.85 -14.84
CA GLY A 307 7.85 -24.77 -15.29
C GLY A 307 9.29 -24.32 -15.00
N HIS A 308 9.51 -23.07 -14.64
CA HIS A 308 10.83 -22.54 -14.31
C HIS A 308 11.26 -22.92 -12.89
N SER A 309 12.55 -22.94 -12.66
CA SER A 309 13.17 -23.19 -11.36
C SER A 309 13.91 -21.95 -10.84
N TYR A 310 14.04 -21.85 -9.53
CA TYR A 310 14.58 -20.68 -8.83
C TYR A 310 15.67 -21.10 -7.84
N GLU A 311 16.73 -20.28 -7.75
CA GLU A 311 17.86 -20.49 -6.84
C GLU A 311 18.20 -19.16 -6.14
N ALA A 312 18.23 -19.17 -4.82
CA ALA A 312 18.74 -18.06 -4.02
C ALA A 312 20.25 -18.22 -3.82
N SER A 313 20.99 -17.12 -3.84
CA SER A 313 22.42 -17.09 -3.57
C SER A 313 22.84 -15.78 -2.89
N GLY A 314 24.05 -15.75 -2.34
CA GLY A 314 24.64 -14.56 -1.73
C GLY A 314 25.86 -14.88 -0.89
N TYR A 315 26.43 -13.87 -0.28
CA TYR A 315 27.50 -14.01 0.70
C TYR A 315 26.94 -14.09 2.11
N PHE A 316 27.42 -15.05 2.90
CA PHE A 316 26.99 -15.28 4.27
C PHE A 316 28.17 -15.36 5.20
N GLN A 317 28.02 -14.80 6.38
CA GLN A 317 29.01 -14.88 7.46
C GLN A 317 28.31 -15.31 8.75
N VAL A 318 28.94 -16.20 9.51
CA VAL A 318 28.42 -16.64 10.79
C VAL A 318 29.49 -16.55 11.87
N ASN A 319 29.11 -16.04 13.01
CA ASN A 319 29.93 -16.06 14.22
C ASN A 319 29.10 -16.68 15.36
N THR A 320 29.44 -17.90 15.73
CA THR A 320 28.71 -18.65 16.73
C THR A 320 29.62 -19.64 17.45
N LYS A 321 29.23 -20.00 18.67
CA LYS A 321 29.83 -21.12 19.40
C LYS A 321 29.03 -22.42 19.27
N ASN A 322 27.90 -22.37 18.55
CA ASN A 322 27.02 -23.50 18.35
C ASN A 322 27.32 -24.16 16.99
N ALA A 323 27.98 -25.30 17.01
CA ALA A 323 28.27 -26.06 15.78
C ALA A 323 27.00 -26.60 15.09
N GLY A 324 25.86 -26.57 15.74
CA GLY A 324 24.55 -26.93 15.19
C GLY A 324 23.78 -25.77 14.57
N ALA A 325 24.34 -24.55 14.54
CA ALA A 325 23.70 -23.41 13.90
C ALA A 325 23.56 -23.64 12.38
N ILE A 326 22.46 -23.12 11.79
CA ILE A 326 22.21 -23.19 10.36
C ILE A 326 22.08 -21.77 9.83
N VAL A 327 22.98 -21.38 8.92
CA VAL A 327 22.95 -20.10 8.21
C VAL A 327 23.01 -20.36 6.72
N ARG A 328 22.03 -19.87 5.96
CA ARG A 328 21.97 -20.15 4.51
C ARG A 328 20.97 -19.25 3.78
N PRO A 329 21.11 -19.11 2.43
CA PRO A 329 20.02 -18.70 1.57
C PRO A 329 18.98 -19.81 1.43
N ARG A 330 17.72 -19.43 1.19
CA ARG A 330 16.64 -20.36 0.96
C ARG A 330 15.64 -19.74 -0.02
N VAL A 331 15.05 -20.54 -0.88
CA VAL A 331 13.82 -20.16 -1.59
C VAL A 331 12.65 -20.83 -0.88
N ASP A 332 11.74 -20.04 -0.36
CA ASP A 332 10.49 -20.53 0.22
C ASP A 332 9.39 -20.48 -0.83
N VAL A 333 8.57 -21.52 -0.85
CA VAL A 333 7.38 -21.64 -1.71
C VAL A 333 6.14 -21.57 -0.83
N TRP A 334 5.19 -20.76 -1.23
CA TRP A 334 3.95 -20.51 -0.51
C TRP A 334 2.76 -20.83 -1.40
N ASP A 335 1.78 -21.58 -0.87
CA ASP A 335 0.47 -21.74 -1.51
C ASP A 335 -0.36 -20.48 -1.27
N VAL A 336 -1.08 -20.03 -2.32
CA VAL A 336 -1.92 -18.83 -2.31
C VAL A 336 -3.31 -19.13 -2.89
N ASP A 337 -4.33 -18.39 -2.44
CA ASP A 337 -5.70 -18.57 -2.92
C ASP A 337 -5.88 -18.01 -4.34
N SER A 338 -5.15 -16.96 -4.69
CA SER A 338 -5.19 -16.27 -6.00
C SER A 338 -3.86 -15.60 -6.30
N ILE A 339 -3.66 -15.21 -7.55
CA ILE A 339 -2.50 -14.39 -7.95
C ILE A 339 -3.04 -13.15 -8.67
N ASP A 340 -2.97 -12.01 -8.00
CA ASP A 340 -3.17 -10.69 -8.58
C ASP A 340 -1.81 -10.01 -8.70
N VAL A 341 -1.34 -9.84 -9.92
CA VAL A 341 -0.05 -9.19 -10.21
C VAL A 341 -0.23 -7.72 -10.56
N LEU A 342 0.82 -6.94 -10.42
CA LEU A 342 0.79 -5.49 -10.64
C LEU A 342 0.75 -5.15 -12.13
N ASN A 343 -0.45 -5.12 -12.69
CA ASN A 343 -0.68 -4.77 -14.09
C ASN A 343 -2.04 -4.08 -14.28
N ARG A 344 -2.38 -3.74 -15.53
CA ARG A 344 -3.64 -3.10 -15.88
C ARG A 344 -4.87 -3.91 -15.44
N ALA A 345 -4.83 -5.24 -15.56
CA ALA A 345 -5.96 -6.08 -15.16
C ALA A 345 -6.28 -5.97 -13.65
N TYR A 346 -5.24 -5.81 -12.83
CA TYR A 346 -5.41 -5.51 -11.39
C TYR A 346 -6.10 -4.16 -11.18
N LEU A 347 -5.68 -3.10 -11.90
CA LEU A 347 -6.31 -1.78 -11.79
C LEU A 347 -7.78 -1.83 -12.23
N GLU A 348 -8.08 -2.49 -13.34
CA GLU A 348 -9.46 -2.70 -13.81
C GLU A 348 -10.31 -3.44 -12.77
N LYS A 349 -9.78 -4.50 -12.17
CA LYS A 349 -10.45 -5.29 -11.13
C LYS A 349 -10.78 -4.46 -9.89
N THR A 350 -9.84 -3.64 -9.43
CA THR A 350 -10.03 -2.84 -8.21
C THR A 350 -10.94 -1.63 -8.45
N ILE A 351 -10.82 -0.96 -9.59
CA ILE A 351 -11.71 0.15 -9.96
C ILE A 351 -13.15 -0.33 -10.21
N ALA A 352 -13.32 -1.54 -10.79
CA ALA A 352 -14.63 -2.12 -11.10
C ALA A 352 -15.58 -2.21 -9.89
N GLN A 353 -15.09 -2.31 -8.68
CA GLN A 353 -15.93 -2.34 -7.47
C GLN A 353 -16.63 -1.01 -7.20
N ASN A 354 -15.97 0.12 -7.51
CA ASN A 354 -16.59 1.43 -7.44
C ASN A 354 -17.65 1.61 -8.54
N ILE A 355 -17.39 1.05 -9.72
CA ILE A 355 -18.35 1.01 -10.84
C ILE A 355 -19.56 0.16 -10.46
N ALA A 356 -19.35 -0.99 -9.82
CA ALA A 356 -20.42 -1.87 -9.36
C ALA A 356 -21.40 -1.16 -8.42
N PHE A 357 -20.89 -0.30 -7.52
CA PHE A 357 -21.74 0.55 -6.68
C PHE A 357 -22.57 1.52 -7.53
N SER A 358 -21.94 2.22 -8.48
CA SER A 358 -22.61 3.13 -9.41
C SER A 358 -23.73 2.45 -10.17
N ASP A 359 -23.46 1.30 -10.76
CA ASP A 359 -24.42 0.52 -11.55
C ASP A 359 -25.57 -0.02 -10.71
N LYS A 360 -25.26 -0.56 -9.53
CA LYS A 360 -26.25 -1.15 -8.60
C LYS A 360 -27.30 -0.13 -8.15
N TYR A 361 -26.89 1.10 -7.95
CA TYR A 361 -27.76 2.15 -7.41
C TYR A 361 -28.13 3.21 -8.43
N ASN A 362 -27.61 3.13 -9.65
CA ASN A 362 -27.78 4.12 -10.71
C ASN A 362 -27.45 5.54 -10.24
N VAL A 363 -26.26 5.70 -9.65
CA VAL A 363 -25.76 6.96 -9.09
C VAL A 363 -24.39 7.32 -9.67
N PRO A 364 -24.05 8.62 -9.78
CA PRO A 364 -22.73 9.02 -10.25
C PRO A 364 -21.65 8.72 -9.21
N VAL A 365 -20.49 8.23 -9.67
CA VAL A 365 -19.26 8.11 -8.89
C VAL A 365 -18.19 9.05 -9.43
N TYR A 366 -17.28 9.46 -8.56
CA TYR A 366 -16.22 10.41 -8.83
C TYR A 366 -14.97 10.03 -8.06
N CYS A 367 -13.81 10.05 -8.72
CA CYS A 367 -12.54 9.86 -8.05
C CYS A 367 -12.00 11.23 -7.62
N GLY A 368 -12.16 11.56 -6.34
CA GLY A 368 -11.76 12.85 -5.77
C GLY A 368 -10.27 13.05 -5.69
N GLU A 369 -9.54 11.95 -5.48
CA GLU A 369 -8.08 11.92 -5.48
C GLU A 369 -7.55 10.65 -6.11
N PHE A 370 -6.56 10.77 -6.99
CA PHE A 370 -5.69 9.69 -7.41
C PHE A 370 -4.32 10.25 -7.79
N GLY A 371 -3.29 9.44 -7.72
CA GLY A 371 -1.95 9.88 -8.06
C GLY A 371 -0.90 8.83 -7.71
N ALA A 372 0.34 9.12 -8.12
CA ALA A 372 1.51 8.35 -7.76
C ALA A 372 2.62 9.29 -7.30
N GLY A 373 3.35 8.90 -6.28
CA GLY A 373 4.43 9.69 -5.71
C GLY A 373 5.59 9.87 -6.67
N ILE A 374 6.39 10.92 -6.47
CA ILE A 374 7.51 11.29 -7.36
C ILE A 374 8.46 10.12 -7.64
N HIS A 375 8.68 9.24 -6.67
CA HIS A 375 9.58 8.09 -6.82
C HIS A 375 9.08 7.04 -7.83
N CYS A 376 7.79 7.04 -8.16
CA CYS A 376 7.24 6.17 -9.21
C CYS A 376 7.69 6.57 -10.62
N PHE A 377 8.11 7.82 -10.80
CA PHE A 377 8.55 8.37 -12.09
C PHE A 377 10.07 8.35 -12.28
N GLU A 378 10.82 7.93 -11.27
CA GLU A 378 12.27 7.79 -11.32
C GLU A 378 12.67 6.42 -11.86
N ASN A 379 13.84 6.33 -12.48
CA ASN A 379 14.47 5.05 -12.90
C ASN A 379 13.57 4.15 -13.76
N ASP A 380 12.68 4.74 -14.58
CA ASP A 380 11.72 3.99 -15.43
C ASP A 380 10.78 3.06 -14.66
N ARG A 381 10.41 3.41 -13.41
CA ARG A 381 9.48 2.62 -12.60
C ARG A 381 8.05 2.59 -13.11
N GLY A 382 7.68 3.44 -14.08
CA GLY A 382 6.40 3.37 -14.79
C GLY A 382 5.26 4.13 -14.14
N GLY A 383 5.54 5.19 -13.39
CA GLY A 383 4.50 6.08 -12.87
C GLY A 383 3.63 6.70 -13.96
N ASP A 384 4.22 7.02 -15.10
CA ASP A 384 3.54 7.49 -16.30
C ASP A 384 2.59 6.42 -16.88
N ARG A 385 3.04 5.17 -17.00
CA ARG A 385 2.23 4.05 -17.48
C ARG A 385 1.04 3.74 -16.55
N TRP A 386 1.28 3.80 -15.25
CA TRP A 386 0.22 3.64 -14.25
C TRP A 386 -0.85 4.73 -14.37
N LEU A 387 -0.42 6.00 -14.52
CA LEU A 387 -1.33 7.12 -14.71
C LEU A 387 -2.15 6.96 -15.99
N ASP A 388 -1.50 6.62 -17.10
CA ASP A 388 -2.17 6.43 -18.39
C ASP A 388 -3.24 5.33 -18.30
N ASP A 389 -2.92 4.18 -17.69
CA ASP A 389 -3.86 3.09 -17.51
C ASP A 389 -5.03 3.46 -16.60
N VAL A 390 -4.78 4.11 -15.46
CA VAL A 390 -5.86 4.54 -14.55
C VAL A 390 -6.77 5.57 -15.22
N MET A 391 -6.22 6.59 -15.88
CA MET A 391 -7.02 7.60 -16.58
C MET A 391 -7.81 6.99 -17.74
N ASP A 392 -7.24 6.04 -18.46
CA ASP A 392 -7.94 5.35 -19.54
C ASP A 392 -9.12 4.51 -19.00
N ILE A 393 -8.93 3.79 -17.89
CA ILE A 393 -10.00 3.06 -17.20
C ILE A 393 -11.10 4.02 -16.73
N PHE A 394 -10.75 5.16 -16.16
CA PHE A 394 -11.74 6.17 -15.76
C PHE A 394 -12.53 6.70 -16.95
N HIS A 395 -11.86 7.05 -18.04
CA HIS A 395 -12.52 7.52 -19.27
C HIS A 395 -13.46 6.48 -19.87
N GLN A 396 -13.04 5.21 -19.93
CA GLN A 396 -13.86 4.12 -20.47
C GLN A 396 -15.15 3.88 -19.66
N ASN A 397 -15.12 4.23 -18.36
CA ASN A 397 -16.22 4.04 -17.42
C ASN A 397 -16.94 5.35 -17.05
N ASN A 398 -16.67 6.45 -17.74
CA ASN A 398 -17.26 7.77 -17.51
C ASN A 398 -17.07 8.28 -16.06
N ILE A 399 -15.96 7.93 -15.41
CA ILE A 399 -15.60 8.42 -14.10
C ILE A 399 -14.89 9.76 -14.25
N SER A 400 -15.43 10.81 -13.64
CA SER A 400 -14.73 12.08 -13.49
C SER A 400 -13.72 11.98 -12.35
N PHE A 401 -12.60 12.71 -12.45
CA PHE A 401 -11.52 12.59 -11.48
C PHE A 401 -10.74 13.89 -11.26
N ASN A 402 -10.05 13.96 -10.12
CA ASN A 402 -9.01 14.94 -9.82
C ASN A 402 -7.69 14.23 -9.54
N TYR A 403 -6.61 14.73 -10.14
CA TYR A 403 -5.26 14.30 -9.80
C TYR A 403 -4.79 14.98 -8.49
N HIS A 404 -4.26 14.22 -7.57
CA HIS A 404 -3.61 14.70 -6.36
C HIS A 404 -2.09 14.66 -6.55
N SER A 405 -1.42 15.81 -6.66
CA SER A 405 -1.93 17.17 -6.55
C SER A 405 -1.27 18.09 -7.58
N PHE A 406 -1.75 19.35 -7.69
CA PHE A 406 -1.14 20.32 -8.59
C PHE A 406 0.25 20.76 -8.10
N ASN A 407 0.40 21.05 -6.81
CA ASN A 407 1.65 21.57 -6.23
C ASN A 407 1.85 21.03 -4.81
N GLU A 408 2.68 20.00 -4.70
CA GLU A 408 3.01 19.34 -3.45
C GLU A 408 4.29 18.52 -3.67
N TYR A 409 5.08 18.30 -2.62
CA TYR A 409 6.40 17.68 -2.76
C TYR A 409 6.33 16.20 -3.15
N SER A 410 5.41 15.43 -2.56
CA SER A 410 5.38 13.98 -2.72
C SER A 410 4.64 13.51 -3.97
N PHE A 411 3.47 14.11 -4.25
CA PHE A 411 2.55 13.72 -5.34
C PHE A 411 2.31 14.85 -6.37
N GLY A 412 2.88 16.03 -6.15
CA GLY A 412 2.60 17.19 -6.98
C GLY A 412 3.13 17.07 -8.41
N LEU A 413 2.35 17.55 -9.38
CA LEU A 413 2.82 17.79 -10.75
C LEU A 413 3.93 18.86 -10.78
N HIS A 414 3.97 19.72 -9.78
CA HIS A 414 5.00 20.72 -9.54
C HIS A 414 5.51 20.62 -8.11
N ASN A 415 6.81 20.68 -7.92
CA ASN A 415 7.47 20.57 -6.62
C ASN A 415 7.65 21.92 -5.88
N GLY A 416 6.89 22.94 -6.23
CA GLY A 416 6.96 24.27 -5.61
C GLY A 416 8.10 25.15 -6.06
N SER A 417 8.93 24.69 -6.99
CA SER A 417 10.07 25.45 -7.58
C SER A 417 9.76 25.98 -8.97
N GLY A 418 8.46 26.17 -9.28
CA GLY A 418 7.96 26.62 -10.59
C GLY A 418 8.22 28.07 -10.92
#